data_e3adf12c02a9ddf47d5a8a4b3e9e985b
#
_entry.id   e3adf12c02a9ddf47d5a8a4b3e9e985b
#
_cell.length_a   1.000
_cell.length_b   1.000
_cell.length_c   1.000
_cell.angle_alpha   90.00
_cell.angle_beta   90.00
_cell.angle_gamma   90.00
#
_symmetry.space_group_name_H-M   'P 1'
#
loop_
_entity.id
_entity.type
_entity.pdbx_description
1 polymer ?
#
loop_
_entity_poly.entity_id
_entity_poly.type
_entity_poly.pdbx_seq_one_letter_code
_entity_poly.pdbx_strand_id
1 'polypeptide(L)'
;MESLPSWVTRLLHIRLVSGPLPTTIWVIVGVGVAILLLWQVFRSDRSKLARQVPIMLVCGGFGLLVMWLLSEKFMVFGVSLGWPVIMAAAACCALLGLLVTTIVHARRARRLMAAVLIPFVLVSTALRIDSIYGEYQTIGSLIGYSSYHPLSTSHMQKGTLTVDEWLREVLDGKLPPAAAHGKVYSVDISNTASGFRARTAAVYMPPAALSDTPPELPVLVMLAGQPGNPDRVFSASGIAAILDQDRKS
;
A
#
# COMPACT_ATOMS: atom_id res chain seq x y z
N MET A 1 -23.20 3.73 14.47
CA MET A 1 -21.72 3.79 14.40
C MET A 1 -21.30 5.18 14.86
N GLU A 2 -20.67 5.28 16.04
CA GLU A 2 -20.14 6.56 16.51
C GLU A 2 -19.13 7.09 15.51
N SER A 3 -19.29 8.34 15.13
CA SER A 3 -18.36 9.01 14.21
C SER A 3 -17.02 9.14 14.91
N LEU A 4 -16.00 8.47 14.41
CA LEU A 4 -14.64 8.58 14.90
C LEU A 4 -14.22 10.05 14.97
N PRO A 5 -13.49 10.49 15.99
CA PRO A 5 -12.97 11.84 16.08
C PRO A 5 -12.19 12.22 14.79
N SER A 6 -12.31 13.46 14.36
CA SER A 6 -11.72 13.94 13.09
C SER A 6 -10.21 13.73 12.98
N TRP A 7 -9.48 13.76 14.11
CA TRP A 7 -8.04 13.47 14.14
C TRP A 7 -7.73 11.99 13.89
N VAL A 8 -8.57 11.06 14.38
CA VAL A 8 -8.43 9.61 14.11
C VAL A 8 -8.65 9.35 12.64
N THR A 9 -9.70 9.94 12.06
CA THR A 9 -9.98 9.79 10.64
C THR A 9 -8.82 10.29 9.77
N ARG A 10 -8.21 11.43 10.13
CA ARG A 10 -7.01 11.93 9.43
C ARG A 10 -5.82 10.98 9.54
N LEU A 11 -5.58 10.38 10.71
CA LEU A 11 -4.51 9.40 10.89
C LEU A 11 -4.75 8.14 10.04
N LEU A 12 -5.97 7.64 10.01
CA LEU A 12 -6.33 6.46 9.22
C LEU A 12 -6.14 6.66 7.71
N HIS A 13 -6.30 7.89 7.22
CA HIS A 13 -6.13 8.24 5.80
C HIS A 13 -4.68 8.58 5.40
N ILE A 14 -3.71 8.52 6.32
CA ILE A 14 -2.30 8.73 5.96
C ILE A 14 -1.85 7.62 5.01
N ARG A 15 -1.35 8.01 3.85
CA ARG A 15 -0.87 7.10 2.81
C ARG A 15 0.48 6.48 3.21
N LEU A 16 0.59 5.15 3.12
CA LEU A 16 1.79 4.38 3.43
C LEU A 16 2.68 4.13 2.21
N VAL A 17 2.08 4.02 1.02
CA VAL A 17 2.80 3.68 -0.22
C VAL A 17 3.29 4.92 -0.95
N SER A 18 2.52 6.00 -0.91
CA SER A 18 2.84 7.25 -1.60
C SER A 18 2.61 8.45 -0.69
N GLY A 19 3.45 9.47 -0.81
CA GLY A 19 3.29 10.72 -0.06
C GLY A 19 4.44 11.03 0.90
N PRO A 20 4.26 11.98 1.81
CA PRO A 20 5.34 12.52 2.63
C PRO A 20 5.87 11.53 3.68
N LEU A 21 5.03 10.64 4.21
CA LEU A 21 5.41 9.72 5.29
C LEU A 21 6.51 8.74 4.86
N PRO A 22 6.36 7.90 3.81
CA PRO A 22 7.43 6.99 3.40
C PRO A 22 8.69 7.75 2.97
N THR A 23 8.55 8.88 2.27
CA THR A 23 9.69 9.71 1.86
C THR A 23 10.46 10.22 3.07
N THR A 24 9.78 10.71 4.10
CA THR A 24 10.41 11.18 5.34
C THR A 24 11.17 10.05 6.05
N ILE A 25 10.59 8.85 6.14
CA ILE A 25 11.25 7.69 6.75
C ILE A 25 12.51 7.31 5.96
N TRP A 26 12.45 7.28 4.64
CA TRP A 26 13.62 6.98 3.80
C TRP A 26 14.72 8.03 3.93
N VAL A 27 14.36 9.31 4.01
CA VAL A 27 15.31 10.41 4.26
C VAL A 27 15.96 10.25 5.64
N ILE A 28 15.18 9.97 6.68
CA ILE A 28 15.71 9.74 8.05
C ILE A 28 16.72 8.58 8.04
N VAL A 29 16.37 7.45 7.43
CA VAL A 29 17.27 6.29 7.33
C VAL A 29 18.52 6.64 6.54
N GLY A 30 18.39 7.25 5.36
CA GLY A 30 19.52 7.60 4.50
C GLY A 30 20.47 8.60 5.17
N VAL A 31 19.93 9.68 5.73
CA VAL A 31 20.71 10.69 6.45
C VAL A 31 21.34 10.11 7.70
N GLY A 32 20.59 9.33 8.49
CA GLY A 32 21.11 8.71 9.71
C GLY A 32 22.25 7.74 9.44
N VAL A 33 22.12 6.88 8.42
CA VAL A 33 23.20 5.97 7.99
C VAL A 33 24.39 6.75 7.45
N ALA A 34 24.15 7.78 6.63
CA ALA A 34 25.23 8.64 6.11
C ALA A 34 26.00 9.33 7.23
N ILE A 35 25.31 9.90 8.23
CA ILE A 35 25.96 10.50 9.41
C ILE A 35 26.81 9.48 10.16
N LEU A 36 26.30 8.25 10.39
CA LEU A 36 27.06 7.20 11.07
C LEU A 36 28.31 6.82 10.28
N LEU A 37 28.24 6.69 8.97
CA LEU A 37 29.36 6.36 8.09
C LEU A 37 30.38 7.51 8.02
N LEU A 38 29.93 8.74 7.79
CA LEU A 38 30.78 9.92 7.73
C LEU A 38 31.50 10.14 9.06
N TRP A 39 30.80 9.98 10.18
CA TRP A 39 31.45 10.10 11.51
C TRP A 39 32.56 9.07 11.70
N GLN A 40 32.44 7.88 11.12
CA GLN A 40 33.50 6.88 11.15
C GLN A 40 34.69 7.26 10.28
N VAL A 41 34.44 7.78 9.08
CA VAL A 41 35.48 8.19 8.13
C VAL A 41 36.29 9.36 8.68
N PHE A 42 35.60 10.42 9.18
CA PHE A 42 36.25 11.65 9.63
C PHE A 42 36.94 11.53 10.98
N ARG A 43 36.49 10.65 11.87
CA ARG A 43 37.04 10.52 13.23
C ARG A 43 38.02 9.36 13.39
N SER A 44 38.63 8.95 12.29
CA SER A 44 39.90 8.20 12.27
C SER A 44 39.91 6.80 12.87
N ASP A 45 38.92 5.97 12.52
CA ASP A 45 39.06 4.56 12.87
C ASP A 45 38.83 3.66 11.62
N ARG A 46 39.76 3.82 10.65
CA ARG A 46 39.78 2.99 9.42
C ARG A 46 39.79 1.50 9.75
N SER A 47 40.37 1.12 10.89
CA SER A 47 40.38 -0.27 11.36
C SER A 47 38.97 -0.76 11.74
N LYS A 48 38.09 0.09 12.27
CA LYS A 48 36.69 -0.26 12.58
C LYS A 48 35.86 -0.36 11.34
N LEU A 49 36.05 0.55 10.37
CA LEU A 49 35.37 0.47 9.07
C LEU A 49 35.75 -0.82 8.35
N ALA A 50 37.05 -1.18 8.35
CA ALA A 50 37.53 -2.42 7.75
C ALA A 50 36.90 -3.70 8.37
N ARG A 51 36.47 -3.65 9.63
CA ARG A 51 35.77 -4.76 10.29
C ARG A 51 34.25 -4.74 10.04
N GLN A 52 33.63 -3.57 9.94
CA GLN A 52 32.18 -3.43 9.79
C GLN A 52 31.70 -3.72 8.38
N VAL A 53 32.47 -3.33 7.35
CA VAL A 53 32.13 -3.59 5.95
C VAL A 53 31.98 -5.10 5.65
N PRO A 54 32.94 -5.97 6.04
CA PRO A 54 32.74 -7.41 5.85
C PRO A 54 31.51 -7.97 6.57
N ILE A 55 31.24 -7.52 7.81
CA ILE A 55 30.06 -7.98 8.56
C ILE A 55 28.77 -7.54 7.85
N MET A 56 28.73 -6.30 7.38
CA MET A 56 27.59 -5.79 6.59
C MET A 56 27.36 -6.63 5.33
N LEU A 57 28.43 -6.95 4.60
CA LEU A 57 28.35 -7.76 3.39
C LEU A 57 27.95 -9.21 3.69
N VAL A 58 28.46 -9.81 4.75
CA VAL A 58 28.05 -11.16 5.20
C VAL A 58 26.61 -11.18 5.61
N CYS A 59 26.14 -10.20 6.41
CA CYS A 59 24.72 -10.11 6.79
C CYS A 59 23.82 -9.89 5.58
N GLY A 60 24.21 -9.03 4.65
CA GLY A 60 23.47 -8.80 3.42
C GLY A 60 23.43 -10.03 2.52
N GLY A 61 24.56 -10.69 2.31
CA GLY A 61 24.65 -11.94 1.55
C GLY A 61 23.85 -13.08 2.18
N PHE A 62 23.88 -13.20 3.50
CA PHE A 62 23.05 -14.16 4.24
C PHE A 62 21.56 -13.85 4.05
N GLY A 63 21.14 -12.58 4.21
CA GLY A 63 19.78 -12.15 3.99
C GLY A 63 19.30 -12.44 2.56
N LEU A 64 20.16 -12.16 1.57
CA LEU A 64 19.89 -12.49 0.17
C LEU A 64 19.68 -13.99 -0.04
N LEU A 65 20.61 -14.80 0.47
CA LEU A 65 20.53 -16.26 0.33
C LEU A 65 19.28 -16.81 0.99
N VAL A 66 18.98 -16.40 2.23
CA VAL A 66 17.78 -16.88 2.95
C VAL A 66 16.51 -16.48 2.20
N MET A 67 16.38 -15.22 1.79
CA MET A 67 15.18 -14.76 1.09
C MET A 67 15.03 -15.42 -0.28
N TRP A 68 16.14 -15.64 -1.00
CA TRP A 68 16.10 -16.38 -2.25
C TRP A 68 15.66 -17.83 -2.06
N LEU A 69 16.19 -18.52 -1.06
CA LEU A 69 15.78 -19.88 -0.71
C LEU A 69 14.29 -19.96 -0.35
N LEU A 70 13.81 -19.05 0.50
CA LEU A 70 12.41 -19.03 0.93
C LEU A 70 11.45 -18.70 -0.22
N SER A 71 11.85 -17.79 -1.13
CA SER A 71 11.03 -17.34 -2.24
C SER A 71 11.05 -18.32 -3.42
N GLU A 72 12.24 -18.70 -3.90
CA GLU A 72 12.40 -19.40 -5.16
C GLU A 72 12.52 -20.94 -4.99
N LYS A 73 13.20 -21.39 -3.92
CA LYS A 73 13.46 -22.82 -3.72
C LYS A 73 12.34 -23.51 -2.96
N PHE A 74 11.97 -22.95 -1.83
CA PHE A 74 10.94 -23.53 -0.95
C PHE A 74 9.53 -23.01 -1.22
N MET A 75 9.38 -21.92 -1.99
CA MET A 75 8.10 -21.29 -2.30
C MET A 75 7.19 -21.15 -1.06
N VAL A 76 7.77 -20.79 0.09
CA VAL A 76 7.06 -20.72 1.38
C VAL A 76 5.84 -19.80 1.31
N PHE A 77 5.89 -18.78 0.45
CA PHE A 77 4.81 -17.81 0.27
C PHE A 77 3.79 -18.22 -0.82
N GLY A 78 3.94 -19.41 -1.42
CA GLY A 78 3.08 -19.87 -2.50
C GLY A 78 3.30 -19.18 -3.85
N VAL A 79 4.11 -18.12 -3.89
CA VAL A 79 4.46 -17.36 -5.09
C VAL A 79 5.91 -16.87 -4.98
N SER A 80 6.58 -16.69 -6.13
CA SER A 80 7.88 -16.02 -6.18
C SER A 80 7.73 -14.53 -5.83
N LEU A 81 8.48 -14.05 -4.84
CA LEU A 81 8.42 -12.66 -4.40
C LEU A 81 9.12 -11.68 -5.35
N GLY A 82 9.94 -12.21 -6.27
CA GLY A 82 10.70 -11.41 -7.21
C GLY A 82 11.93 -10.70 -6.60
N TRP A 83 12.86 -10.37 -7.48
CA TRP A 83 14.14 -9.75 -7.12
C TRP A 83 14.06 -8.46 -6.32
N PRO A 84 13.10 -7.53 -6.58
CA PRO A 84 13.03 -6.29 -5.80
C PRO A 84 12.80 -6.52 -4.30
N VAL A 85 12.00 -7.54 -3.93
CA VAL A 85 11.74 -7.88 -2.52
C VAL A 85 12.95 -8.56 -1.89
N ILE A 86 13.57 -9.51 -2.61
CA ILE A 86 14.77 -10.21 -2.16
C ILE A 86 15.89 -9.20 -1.87
N MET A 87 16.11 -8.24 -2.78
CA MET A 87 17.12 -7.18 -2.62
C MET A 87 16.78 -6.22 -1.47
N ALA A 88 15.52 -5.86 -1.26
CA ALA A 88 15.10 -5.03 -0.15
C ALA A 88 15.38 -5.71 1.21
N ALA A 89 15.10 -6.99 1.32
CA ALA A 89 15.40 -7.78 2.52
C ALA A 89 16.92 -7.94 2.75
N ALA A 90 17.67 -8.19 1.69
CA ALA A 90 19.13 -8.26 1.76
C ALA A 90 19.75 -6.93 2.22
N ALA A 91 19.29 -5.80 1.69
CA ALA A 91 19.70 -4.47 2.10
C ALA A 91 19.35 -4.19 3.58
N CYS A 92 18.17 -4.61 4.02
CA CYS A 92 17.76 -4.53 5.43
C CYS A 92 18.75 -5.29 6.33
N CYS A 93 19.06 -6.55 6.01
CA CYS A 93 20.01 -7.37 6.77
C CYS A 93 21.40 -6.73 6.79
N ALA A 94 21.87 -6.17 5.68
CA ALA A 94 23.13 -5.45 5.61
C ALA A 94 23.14 -4.22 6.54
N LEU A 95 22.10 -3.41 6.50
CA LEU A 95 21.96 -2.23 7.37
C LEU A 95 21.86 -2.63 8.85
N LEU A 96 21.10 -3.68 9.17
CA LEU A 96 21.03 -4.21 10.54
C LEU A 96 22.40 -4.70 11.02
N GLY A 97 23.17 -5.39 10.18
CA GLY A 97 24.56 -5.77 10.48
C GLY A 97 25.43 -4.58 10.81
N LEU A 98 25.34 -3.49 10.04
CA LEU A 98 26.04 -2.23 10.31
C LEU A 98 25.60 -1.57 11.64
N LEU A 99 24.30 -1.51 11.90
CA LEU A 99 23.75 -0.89 13.10
C LEU A 99 24.11 -1.68 14.36
N VAL A 100 23.98 -3.00 14.34
CA VAL A 100 24.33 -3.88 15.45
C VAL A 100 25.82 -3.79 15.78
N THR A 101 26.68 -3.86 14.79
CA THR A 101 28.14 -3.69 15.01
C THR A 101 28.49 -2.31 15.57
N THR A 102 27.76 -1.27 15.13
CA THR A 102 27.90 0.08 15.69
C THR A 102 27.46 0.13 17.16
N ILE A 103 26.35 -0.52 17.50
CA ILE A 103 25.87 -0.58 18.90
C ILE A 103 26.91 -1.26 19.81
N VAL A 104 27.53 -2.34 19.35
CA VAL A 104 28.52 -3.09 20.16
C VAL A 104 29.81 -2.30 20.35
N HIS A 105 30.31 -1.66 19.30
CA HIS A 105 31.67 -1.11 19.30
C HIS A 105 31.76 0.43 19.43
N ALA A 106 30.62 1.15 19.39
CA ALA A 106 30.63 2.61 19.42
C ALA A 106 30.46 3.20 20.83
N ARG A 107 30.81 4.49 20.96
CA ARG A 107 30.55 5.30 22.16
C ARG A 107 29.03 5.58 22.29
N ARG A 108 28.56 5.96 23.49
CA ARG A 108 27.14 6.13 23.87
C ARG A 108 26.29 6.85 22.82
N ALA A 109 26.75 8.03 22.34
CA ALA A 109 25.95 8.81 21.36
C ALA A 109 25.70 8.06 20.06
N ARG A 110 26.71 7.42 19.46
CA ARG A 110 26.55 6.61 18.23
C ARG A 110 25.76 5.33 18.46
N ARG A 111 25.91 4.74 19.65
CA ARG A 111 25.12 3.57 20.05
C ARG A 111 23.64 3.90 20.10
N LEU A 112 23.27 5.01 20.74
CA LEU A 112 21.88 5.47 20.80
C LEU A 112 21.33 5.77 19.41
N MET A 113 22.07 6.47 18.57
CA MET A 113 21.66 6.78 17.21
C MET A 113 21.46 5.52 16.38
N ALA A 114 22.36 4.55 16.46
CA ALA A 114 22.22 3.27 15.77
C ALA A 114 20.99 2.48 16.29
N ALA A 115 20.75 2.48 17.61
CA ALA A 115 19.59 1.82 18.19
C ALA A 115 18.27 2.47 17.73
N VAL A 116 18.20 3.79 17.68
CA VAL A 116 17.02 4.51 17.16
C VAL A 116 16.78 4.25 15.68
N LEU A 117 17.85 4.06 14.87
CA LEU A 117 17.69 3.79 13.44
C LEU A 117 17.16 2.38 13.13
N ILE A 118 17.32 1.39 14.02
CA ILE A 118 16.83 0.02 13.77
C ILE A 118 15.33 -0.01 13.41
N PRO A 119 14.40 0.54 14.22
CA PRO A 119 12.99 0.52 13.88
C PRO A 119 12.68 1.27 12.57
N PHE A 120 13.40 2.37 12.28
CA PHE A 120 13.21 3.08 11.02
C PHE A 120 13.66 2.25 9.81
N VAL A 121 14.75 1.49 9.90
CA VAL A 121 15.20 0.57 8.84
C VAL A 121 14.17 -0.53 8.63
N LEU A 122 13.65 -1.13 9.70
CA LEU A 122 12.61 -2.17 9.58
C LEU A 122 11.34 -1.64 8.94
N VAL A 123 10.83 -0.50 9.42
CA VAL A 123 9.63 0.14 8.84
C VAL A 123 9.86 0.56 7.39
N SER A 124 11.02 1.16 7.09
CA SER A 124 11.40 1.53 5.72
C SER A 124 11.39 0.34 4.77
N THR A 125 11.91 -0.81 5.22
CA THR A 125 11.93 -2.04 4.43
C THR A 125 10.52 -2.60 4.25
N ALA A 126 9.71 -2.63 5.30
CA ALA A 126 8.32 -3.06 5.22
C ALA A 126 7.51 -2.20 4.24
N LEU A 127 7.64 -0.86 4.32
CA LEU A 127 7.00 0.06 3.38
C LEU A 127 7.52 -0.12 1.95
N ARG A 128 8.80 -0.44 1.77
CA ARG A 128 9.37 -0.72 0.44
C ARG A 128 8.79 -1.99 -0.15
N ILE A 129 8.68 -3.05 0.63
CA ILE A 129 8.06 -4.31 0.19
C ILE A 129 6.58 -4.09 -0.10
N ASP A 130 5.86 -3.41 0.80
CA ASP A 130 4.45 -3.10 0.60
C ASP A 130 4.22 -2.23 -0.64
N SER A 131 5.12 -1.29 -0.97
CA SER A 131 5.02 -0.47 -2.18
C SER A 131 5.05 -1.28 -3.49
N ILE A 132 5.62 -2.49 -3.46
CA ILE A 132 5.67 -3.40 -4.62
C ILE A 132 4.33 -4.14 -4.76
N TYR A 133 3.74 -4.54 -3.64
CA TYR A 133 2.50 -5.30 -3.61
C TYR A 133 1.24 -4.41 -3.48
N GLY A 134 1.37 -3.24 -2.84
CA GLY A 134 0.27 -2.30 -2.63
C GLY A 134 -0.84 -2.84 -1.75
N GLU A 135 -0.50 -3.69 -0.78
CA GLU A 135 -1.48 -4.31 0.13
C GLU A 135 -2.07 -3.27 1.09
N TYR A 136 -1.22 -2.38 1.62
CA TYR A 136 -1.63 -1.39 2.62
C TYR A 136 -1.43 0.04 2.10
N GLN A 137 -2.48 0.60 1.51
CA GLN A 137 -2.43 1.97 0.96
C GLN A 137 -2.41 3.05 2.04
N THR A 138 -3.06 2.79 3.18
CA THR A 138 -3.23 3.74 4.29
C THR A 138 -2.99 3.05 5.63
N ILE A 139 -2.79 3.83 6.69
CA ILE A 139 -2.73 3.29 8.06
C ILE A 139 -4.03 2.55 8.41
N GLY A 140 -5.17 3.07 7.95
CA GLY A 140 -6.47 2.42 8.14
C GLY A 140 -6.54 1.01 7.56
N SER A 141 -5.95 0.80 6.39
CA SER A 141 -5.96 -0.52 5.75
C SER A 141 -5.19 -1.59 6.54
N LEU A 142 -4.21 -1.21 7.38
CA LEU A 142 -3.53 -2.15 8.29
C LEU A 142 -4.47 -2.79 9.32
N ILE A 143 -5.53 -2.08 9.70
CA ILE A 143 -6.52 -2.54 10.69
C ILE A 143 -7.85 -2.92 10.02
N GLY A 144 -7.86 -3.07 8.69
CA GLY A 144 -9.05 -3.45 7.93
C GLY A 144 -10.06 -2.31 7.73
N TYR A 145 -9.67 -1.05 7.99
CA TYR A 145 -10.52 0.11 7.71
C TYR A 145 -10.44 0.45 6.22
N SER A 146 -11.57 0.37 5.51
CA SER A 146 -11.64 0.80 4.11
C SER A 146 -11.60 2.32 4.02
N SER A 147 -10.81 2.83 3.06
CA SER A 147 -10.76 4.27 2.77
C SER A 147 -11.98 4.78 2.01
N TYR A 148 -12.82 3.87 1.51
CA TYR A 148 -14.02 4.19 0.76
C TYR A 148 -15.23 4.30 1.68
N HIS A 149 -16.15 5.20 1.33
CA HIS A 149 -17.42 5.33 2.06
C HIS A 149 -18.27 4.07 1.88
N PRO A 150 -18.97 3.62 2.92
CA PRO A 150 -19.89 2.49 2.78
C PRO A 150 -21.00 2.84 1.78
N LEU A 151 -21.34 1.88 0.92
CA LEU A 151 -22.43 2.03 -0.02
C LEU A 151 -23.75 2.04 0.76
N SER A 152 -24.47 3.15 0.69
CA SER A 152 -25.79 3.26 1.28
C SER A 152 -26.85 2.65 0.37
N THR A 153 -27.87 2.01 0.95
CA THR A 153 -29.02 1.47 0.21
C THR A 153 -29.77 2.54 -0.58
N SER A 154 -29.67 3.81 -0.20
CA SER A 154 -30.22 4.95 -0.96
C SER A 154 -29.59 5.15 -2.34
N HIS A 155 -28.37 4.61 -2.56
CA HIS A 155 -27.69 4.65 -3.87
C HIS A 155 -27.96 3.39 -4.71
N MET A 156 -28.74 2.44 -4.18
CA MET A 156 -29.10 1.20 -4.87
C MET A 156 -30.50 1.30 -5.48
N GLN A 157 -30.71 2.27 -6.35
CA GLN A 157 -31.97 2.33 -7.10
C GLN A 157 -31.91 1.34 -8.26
N LYS A 158 -33.01 0.60 -8.46
CA LYS A 158 -33.12 -0.29 -9.61
C LYS A 158 -33.32 0.55 -10.87
N GLY A 159 -32.44 0.35 -11.85
CA GLY A 159 -32.63 0.96 -13.17
C GLY A 159 -33.92 0.50 -13.81
N THR A 160 -34.58 1.38 -14.50
CA THR A 160 -35.85 1.10 -15.25
C THR A 160 -35.71 1.36 -16.75
N LEU A 161 -34.66 2.08 -17.14
CA LEU A 161 -34.35 2.44 -18.52
C LEU A 161 -33.12 1.67 -19.01
N THR A 162 -33.11 1.30 -20.25
CA THR A 162 -31.88 0.83 -20.91
C THR A 162 -30.86 1.98 -20.99
N VAL A 163 -29.58 1.66 -21.18
CA VAL A 163 -28.52 2.68 -21.32
C VAL A 163 -28.81 3.63 -22.48
N ASP A 164 -29.27 3.10 -23.61
CA ASP A 164 -29.56 3.91 -24.80
C ASP A 164 -30.76 4.83 -24.60
N GLU A 165 -31.82 4.37 -23.96
CA GLU A 165 -33.01 5.18 -23.63
C GLU A 165 -32.59 6.30 -22.65
N TRP A 166 -31.85 5.95 -21.62
CA TRP A 166 -31.36 6.89 -20.63
C TRP A 166 -30.49 7.99 -21.26
N LEU A 167 -29.57 7.63 -22.16
CA LEU A 167 -28.73 8.58 -22.89
C LEU A 167 -29.57 9.53 -23.76
N ARG A 168 -30.60 9.01 -24.45
CA ARG A 168 -31.52 9.83 -25.25
C ARG A 168 -32.25 10.84 -24.37
N GLU A 169 -32.79 10.40 -23.23
CA GLU A 169 -33.52 11.28 -22.32
C GLU A 169 -32.62 12.36 -21.69
N VAL A 170 -31.35 12.06 -21.44
CA VAL A 170 -30.35 13.05 -20.99
C VAL A 170 -30.04 14.05 -22.11
N LEU A 171 -29.86 13.59 -23.35
CA LEU A 171 -29.59 14.45 -24.51
C LEU A 171 -30.80 15.34 -24.86
N ASP A 172 -32.01 14.81 -24.70
CA ASP A 172 -33.27 15.56 -24.89
C ASP A 172 -33.55 16.55 -23.74
N GLY A 173 -32.71 16.60 -22.73
CA GLY A 173 -32.89 17.48 -21.56
C GLY A 173 -34.02 17.08 -20.62
N LYS A 174 -34.55 15.84 -20.74
CA LYS A 174 -35.59 15.30 -19.85
C LYS A 174 -35.04 14.81 -18.52
N LEU A 175 -33.77 14.34 -18.53
CA LEU A 175 -33.06 13.93 -17.34
C LEU A 175 -31.87 14.87 -17.07
N PRO A 176 -31.50 15.08 -15.80
CA PRO A 176 -30.33 15.85 -15.45
C PRO A 176 -29.06 15.19 -15.97
N PRO A 177 -28.02 15.96 -16.32
CA PRO A 177 -26.76 15.39 -16.76
C PRO A 177 -26.12 14.56 -15.62
N ALA A 178 -25.51 13.44 -15.97
CA ALA A 178 -24.81 12.62 -15.00
C ALA A 178 -23.65 13.38 -14.32
N ALA A 179 -23.25 12.92 -13.14
CA ALA A 179 -22.09 13.43 -12.44
C ALA A 179 -20.84 13.37 -13.34
N ALA A 180 -19.88 14.27 -13.10
CA ALA A 180 -18.66 14.35 -13.92
C ALA A 180 -17.75 13.11 -13.75
N HIS A 181 -17.78 12.48 -12.58
CA HIS A 181 -16.95 11.34 -12.21
C HIS A 181 -17.75 10.31 -11.41
N GLY A 182 -17.41 9.03 -11.59
CA GLY A 182 -17.91 7.96 -10.75
C GLY A 182 -17.30 8.01 -9.34
N LYS A 183 -17.81 7.15 -8.47
CA LYS A 183 -17.34 7.05 -7.08
C LYS A 183 -17.09 5.59 -6.72
N VAL A 184 -16.07 5.37 -5.89
CA VAL A 184 -15.78 4.05 -5.31
C VAL A 184 -16.38 4.01 -3.91
N TYR A 185 -17.10 2.93 -3.63
CA TYR A 185 -17.72 2.64 -2.33
C TYR A 185 -17.20 1.31 -1.78
N SER A 186 -17.32 1.14 -0.47
CA SER A 186 -17.06 -0.12 0.21
C SER A 186 -18.37 -0.87 0.47
N VAL A 187 -18.34 -2.19 0.29
CA VAL A 187 -19.51 -3.06 0.53
C VAL A 187 -19.07 -4.31 1.26
N ASP A 188 -19.76 -4.62 2.36
CA ASP A 188 -19.59 -5.89 3.04
C ASP A 188 -20.57 -6.91 2.45
N ILE A 189 -20.01 -7.90 1.75
CA ILE A 189 -20.81 -8.99 1.17
C ILE A 189 -20.91 -10.08 2.21
N SER A 190 -22.08 -10.19 2.84
CA SER A 190 -22.35 -11.25 3.82
C SER A 190 -22.43 -12.60 3.12
N ASN A 191 -21.73 -13.59 3.67
CA ASN A 191 -21.78 -14.96 3.19
C ASN A 191 -22.30 -15.87 4.29
N THR A 192 -23.60 -16.15 4.25
CA THR A 192 -24.27 -17.01 5.22
C THR A 192 -24.17 -18.50 4.87
N ALA A 193 -23.92 -18.83 3.60
CA ALA A 193 -23.95 -20.21 3.11
C ALA A 193 -22.64 -20.97 3.34
N SER A 194 -21.47 -20.34 3.11
CA SER A 194 -20.17 -21.04 3.19
C SER A 194 -19.38 -20.76 4.46
N GLY A 195 -19.80 -19.79 5.29
CA GLY A 195 -19.02 -19.34 6.46
C GLY A 195 -17.70 -18.65 6.11
N PHE A 196 -17.41 -18.40 4.83
CA PHE A 196 -16.20 -17.73 4.39
C PHE A 196 -16.24 -16.25 4.81
N ARG A 197 -15.19 -15.81 5.50
CA ARG A 197 -15.02 -14.39 5.86
C ARG A 197 -14.41 -13.64 4.69
N ALA A 198 -15.26 -13.02 3.88
CA ALA A 198 -14.82 -12.14 2.80
C ALA A 198 -14.25 -10.84 3.38
N ARG A 199 -13.27 -10.26 2.71
CA ARG A 199 -12.86 -8.87 2.94
C ARG A 199 -13.95 -7.95 2.38
N THR A 200 -14.03 -6.71 2.89
CA THR A 200 -14.88 -5.65 2.33
C THR A 200 -14.57 -5.50 0.84
N ALA A 201 -15.60 -5.57 0.00
CA ALA A 201 -15.47 -5.38 -1.43
C ALA A 201 -15.47 -3.88 -1.77
N ALA A 202 -14.78 -3.51 -2.83
CA ALA A 202 -14.83 -2.16 -3.39
C ALA A 202 -15.71 -2.17 -4.65
N VAL A 203 -16.66 -1.23 -4.76
CA VAL A 203 -17.59 -1.11 -5.87
C VAL A 203 -17.45 0.28 -6.49
N TYR A 204 -17.10 0.30 -7.77
CA TYR A 204 -17.15 1.53 -8.57
C TYR A 204 -18.56 1.74 -9.12
N MET A 205 -19.14 2.88 -8.81
CA MET A 205 -20.40 3.34 -9.34
C MET A 205 -20.12 4.40 -10.42
N PRO A 206 -20.41 4.10 -11.70
CA PRO A 206 -20.23 5.08 -12.76
C PRO A 206 -21.18 6.26 -12.59
N PRO A 207 -20.90 7.41 -13.23
CA PRO A 207 -21.75 8.60 -13.11
C PRO A 207 -23.21 8.37 -13.41
N ALA A 208 -23.53 7.50 -14.37
CA ALA A 208 -24.93 7.12 -14.69
C ALA A 208 -25.63 6.39 -13.54
N ALA A 209 -24.90 5.53 -12.80
CA ALA A 209 -25.43 4.84 -11.63
C ALA A 209 -25.67 5.75 -10.43
N LEU A 210 -25.07 6.93 -10.42
CA LEU A 210 -25.22 7.95 -9.36
C LEU A 210 -26.34 8.94 -9.66
N SER A 211 -27.06 8.81 -10.79
CA SER A 211 -28.22 9.65 -11.13
C SER A 211 -29.44 9.25 -10.31
N ASP A 212 -30.40 10.17 -10.19
CA ASP A 212 -31.67 9.90 -9.50
C ASP A 212 -32.52 8.84 -10.22
N THR A 213 -32.30 8.69 -11.50
CA THR A 213 -32.95 7.66 -12.36
C THR A 213 -31.86 6.89 -13.11
N PRO A 214 -31.19 5.93 -12.45
CA PRO A 214 -30.10 5.19 -13.07
C PRO A 214 -30.62 4.26 -14.15
N PRO A 215 -29.84 4.04 -15.24
CA PRO A 215 -30.15 2.99 -16.21
C PRO A 215 -29.82 1.59 -15.65
N GLU A 216 -30.30 0.57 -16.33
CA GLU A 216 -29.84 -0.80 -16.08
C GLU A 216 -28.41 -0.96 -16.60
N LEU A 217 -27.47 -1.17 -15.66
CA LEU A 217 -26.04 -1.29 -15.97
C LEU A 217 -25.58 -2.74 -15.80
N PRO A 218 -24.69 -3.23 -16.67
CA PRO A 218 -24.05 -4.52 -16.48
C PRO A 218 -23.11 -4.48 -15.28
N VAL A 219 -22.94 -5.61 -14.60
CA VAL A 219 -22.01 -5.76 -13.48
C VAL A 219 -20.75 -6.47 -13.95
N LEU A 220 -19.60 -5.82 -13.77
CA LEU A 220 -18.29 -6.41 -13.98
C LEU A 220 -17.69 -6.81 -12.63
N VAL A 221 -17.46 -8.11 -12.43
CA VAL A 221 -16.78 -8.62 -11.23
C VAL A 221 -15.30 -8.79 -11.51
N MET A 222 -14.47 -8.09 -10.76
CA MET A 222 -13.01 -8.17 -10.85
C MET A 222 -12.45 -8.78 -9.57
N LEU A 223 -11.59 -9.78 -9.72
CA LEU A 223 -10.89 -10.40 -8.62
C LEU A 223 -9.46 -9.86 -8.55
N ALA A 224 -9.06 -9.39 -7.38
CA ALA A 224 -7.68 -9.00 -7.15
C ALA A 224 -6.76 -10.22 -7.18
N GLY A 225 -5.59 -10.08 -7.80
CA GLY A 225 -4.56 -11.11 -7.75
C GLY A 225 -3.96 -11.25 -6.36
N GLN A 226 -3.29 -12.37 -6.11
CA GLN A 226 -2.53 -12.60 -4.87
C GLN A 226 -1.03 -12.36 -5.10
N PRO A 227 -0.34 -11.66 -4.18
CA PRO A 227 -0.86 -10.91 -3.03
C PRO A 227 -1.56 -9.62 -3.46
N GLY A 228 -2.65 -9.26 -2.76
CA GLY A 228 -3.41 -8.05 -3.00
C GLY A 228 -4.76 -8.04 -2.29
N ASN A 229 -5.42 -6.89 -2.34
CA ASN A 229 -6.76 -6.69 -1.79
C ASN A 229 -7.69 -6.00 -2.82
N PRO A 230 -9.02 -5.97 -2.59
CA PRO A 230 -9.96 -5.33 -3.51
C PRO A 230 -9.67 -3.86 -3.79
N ASP A 231 -9.19 -3.11 -2.79
CA ASP A 231 -8.88 -1.69 -2.92
C ASP A 231 -7.73 -1.42 -3.89
N ARG A 232 -6.81 -2.39 -4.05
CA ARG A 232 -5.69 -2.29 -4.98
C ARG A 232 -6.12 -2.17 -6.44
N VAL A 233 -7.23 -2.80 -6.81
CA VAL A 233 -7.77 -2.72 -8.17
C VAL A 233 -8.04 -1.26 -8.54
N PHE A 234 -8.52 -0.45 -7.60
CA PHE A 234 -8.83 0.96 -7.85
C PHE A 234 -7.64 1.89 -7.58
N SER A 235 -6.84 1.61 -6.54
CA SER A 235 -5.76 2.50 -6.10
C SER A 235 -4.49 2.38 -6.94
N ALA A 236 -4.14 1.17 -7.40
CA ALA A 236 -2.89 0.91 -8.13
C ALA A 236 -3.07 0.96 -9.66
N SER A 237 -4.22 0.52 -10.19
CA SER A 237 -4.45 0.48 -11.64
C SER A 237 -5.00 1.77 -12.22
N GLY A 238 -5.54 2.67 -11.37
CA GLY A 238 -6.25 3.86 -11.84
C GLY A 238 -7.51 3.56 -12.64
N ILE A 239 -8.06 2.34 -12.51
CA ILE A 239 -9.17 1.85 -13.33
C ILE A 239 -10.41 2.75 -13.25
N ALA A 240 -10.68 3.38 -12.11
CA ALA A 240 -11.79 4.31 -11.98
C ALA A 240 -11.67 5.49 -12.95
N ALA A 241 -10.47 6.04 -13.13
CA ALA A 241 -10.22 7.12 -14.08
C ALA A 241 -10.34 6.65 -15.53
N ILE A 242 -9.93 5.40 -15.83
CA ILE A 242 -10.07 4.79 -17.16
C ILE A 242 -11.56 4.60 -17.48
N LEU A 243 -12.34 4.06 -16.54
CA LEU A 243 -13.77 3.86 -16.70
C LEU A 243 -14.55 5.19 -16.83
N ASP A 244 -14.05 6.27 -16.22
CA ASP A 244 -14.59 7.61 -16.42
C ASP A 244 -14.27 8.18 -17.83
N GLN A 245 -13.13 7.80 -18.41
CA GLN A 245 -12.69 8.27 -19.74
C GLN A 245 -13.38 7.53 -20.88
N ASP A 246 -13.53 6.20 -20.76
CA ASP A 246 -14.12 5.34 -21.79
C ASP A 246 -15.57 5.74 -22.13
N ARG A 247 -16.26 6.41 -21.22
CA ARG A 247 -17.58 6.97 -21.41
C ARG A 247 -17.62 8.20 -22.31
N LYS A 248 -16.48 8.84 -22.60
CA LYS A 248 -16.37 10.07 -23.40
C LYS A 248 -16.06 9.79 -24.87
N SER A 249 -15.79 8.55 -25.22
CA SER A 249 -15.61 8.06 -26.58
C SER A 249 -16.89 7.40 -27.09
#